data_db2ac768e1a3560730d5c04124936aa4
#
_entry.id   db2ac768e1a3560730d5c04124936aa4
#
_cell.length_a   1.000
_cell.length_b   1.000
_cell.length_c   1.000
_cell.angle_alpha   90.00
_cell.angle_beta   90.00
_cell.angle_gamma   90.00
#
_symmetry.space_group_name_H-M   'P 1'
#
loop_
_entity.id
_entity.type
_entity.pdbx_description
1 polymer ?
#
loop_
_entity_poly.entity_id
_entity_poly.type
_entity_poly.pdbx_seq_one_letter_code
_entity_poly.pdbx_strand_id
1 'polypeptide(L)'
;MLTFSVLVDDDVYRPGCLPERGLALLLECDGLRVLFDSGRGRALRHNATVMGIDLASLTHVVLSHGHYDHVGGVGSLPRYTTPIPLIACPDVFNERGYFLPIPFWRCNLYRLSGELAQESLAAKGLLPHCSADPVWISDRLVFLGSIVRRDRAAPSLLGYIVRGGQVEKDLISDDSALAYKSSKGLIVFIGCGHAGVENIIARAREVCGEERIHAVIGGLHLKFSGPQRAAALGAYLEEEAVEKLFACHCTGSRKARLPRQHPIGAGFEYSFPT
;
A
#
# COMPACT_ATOMS: atom_id res chain seq x y z
N MET A 1 -21.10 -5.03 1.44
CA MET A 1 -20.65 -3.62 1.64
C MET A 1 -19.15 -3.63 1.89
N LEU A 2 -18.41 -2.70 1.30
CA LEU A 2 -16.98 -2.47 1.59
C LEU A 2 -16.84 -1.06 2.15
N THR A 3 -16.21 -0.92 3.31
CA THR A 3 -15.80 0.37 3.87
C THR A 3 -14.29 0.43 3.94
N PHE A 4 -13.70 1.59 3.64
CA PHE A 4 -12.30 1.83 3.96
C PHE A 4 -12.13 3.09 4.80
N SER A 5 -11.15 3.04 5.71
CA SER A 5 -10.76 4.16 6.57
C SER A 5 -9.28 4.44 6.40
N VAL A 6 -8.89 5.72 6.26
CA VAL A 6 -7.50 6.15 6.16
C VAL A 6 -6.95 6.39 7.57
N LEU A 7 -6.11 5.49 8.07
CA LEU A 7 -5.50 5.60 9.39
C LEU A 7 -4.21 6.43 9.36
N VAL A 8 -3.43 6.30 8.27
CA VAL A 8 -2.16 7.04 8.09
C VAL A 8 -2.12 7.61 6.68
N ASP A 9 -1.81 8.89 6.55
CA ASP A 9 -1.54 9.61 5.30
C ASP A 9 -0.68 10.85 5.58
N ASP A 10 -0.03 11.39 4.54
CA ASP A 10 0.75 12.63 4.58
C ASP A 10 -0.16 13.85 4.92
N ASP A 11 -1.44 13.79 4.57
CA ASP A 11 -2.46 14.81 4.82
C ASP A 11 -3.44 14.38 5.93
N VAL A 12 -4.08 15.36 6.59
CA VAL A 12 -5.12 15.12 7.61
C VAL A 12 -6.48 15.53 7.06
N TYR A 13 -7.46 14.67 7.21
CA TYR A 13 -8.87 14.93 6.86
C TYR A 13 -9.72 15.24 8.10
N ARG A 14 -9.52 14.50 9.20
CA ARG A 14 -10.31 14.64 10.44
C ARG A 14 -9.49 15.39 11.50
N PRO A 15 -10.04 16.46 12.14
CA PRO A 15 -9.42 17.09 13.30
C PRO A 15 -9.09 16.06 14.40
N GLY A 16 -7.94 16.21 15.02
CA GLY A 16 -7.43 15.29 16.05
C GLY A 16 -6.57 14.16 15.52
N CYS A 17 -6.66 13.82 14.22
CA CYS A 17 -5.71 12.90 13.60
C CYS A 17 -4.34 13.57 13.36
N LEU A 18 -3.29 12.79 13.37
CA LEU A 18 -1.91 13.21 13.09
C LEU A 18 -1.52 12.84 11.65
N PRO A 19 -0.87 13.75 10.92
CA PRO A 19 -0.24 13.41 9.64
C PRO A 19 1.02 12.59 9.88
N GLU A 20 1.30 11.66 9.00
CA GLU A 20 2.57 10.94 8.97
C GLU A 20 2.86 10.57 7.53
N ARG A 21 4.11 10.79 7.08
CA ARG A 21 4.52 10.27 5.78
C ARG A 21 4.42 8.75 5.80
N GLY A 22 3.54 8.21 4.98
CA GLY A 22 3.23 6.79 4.93
C GLY A 22 1.77 6.54 4.63
N LEU A 23 1.40 5.27 4.55
CA LEU A 23 0.03 4.85 4.30
C LEU A 23 -0.38 3.75 5.26
N ALA A 24 -1.62 3.84 5.76
CA ALA A 24 -2.32 2.72 6.38
C ALA A 24 -3.82 2.85 6.13
N LEU A 25 -4.43 1.82 5.58
CA LEU A 25 -5.86 1.74 5.33
C LEU A 25 -6.46 0.58 6.11
N LEU A 26 -7.59 0.80 6.78
CA LEU A 26 -8.43 -0.28 7.28
C LEU A 26 -9.52 -0.56 6.26
N LEU A 27 -9.65 -1.81 5.84
CA LEU A 27 -10.72 -2.29 4.99
C LEU A 27 -11.66 -3.18 5.80
N GLU A 28 -12.96 -2.91 5.74
CA GLU A 28 -14.01 -3.70 6.39
C GLU A 28 -14.94 -4.24 5.31
N CYS A 29 -14.87 -5.53 5.06
CA CYS A 29 -15.68 -6.22 4.05
C CYS A 29 -15.81 -7.70 4.38
N ASP A 30 -16.91 -8.31 3.98
CA ASP A 30 -17.13 -9.78 4.07
C ASP A 30 -16.93 -10.35 5.49
N GLY A 31 -17.20 -9.55 6.53
CA GLY A 31 -16.92 -9.90 7.93
C GLY A 31 -15.45 -9.81 8.33
N LEU A 32 -14.59 -9.33 7.44
CA LEU A 32 -13.14 -9.16 7.68
C LEU A 32 -12.81 -7.71 8.04
N ARG A 33 -11.73 -7.56 8.80
CA ARG A 33 -11.08 -6.28 9.14
C ARG A 33 -9.60 -6.39 8.74
N VAL A 34 -9.26 -5.84 7.58
CA VAL A 34 -7.95 -5.97 6.95
C VAL A 34 -7.19 -4.66 7.06
N LEU A 35 -6.05 -4.66 7.74
CA LEU A 35 -5.12 -3.54 7.73
C LEU A 35 -4.22 -3.66 6.50
N PHE A 36 -4.34 -2.74 5.55
CA PHE A 36 -3.47 -2.63 4.39
C PHE A 36 -2.42 -1.54 4.63
N ASP A 37 -1.16 -1.94 4.76
CA ASP A 37 -0.02 -1.16 5.24
C ASP A 37 -0.21 -0.62 6.68
N SER A 38 0.84 -0.02 7.25
CA SER A 38 0.86 0.34 8.67
C SER A 38 1.48 1.72 8.95
N GLY A 39 1.88 2.47 7.93
CA GLY A 39 2.61 3.72 8.10
C GLY A 39 4.01 3.50 8.69
N ARG A 40 4.58 4.56 9.28
CA ARG A 40 5.86 4.53 9.99
C ARG A 40 5.73 4.11 11.45
N GLY A 41 4.50 4.13 11.99
CA GLY A 41 4.18 3.68 13.34
C GLY A 41 3.99 4.77 14.40
N ARG A 42 4.07 6.04 14.06
CA ARG A 42 3.83 7.14 15.01
C ARG A 42 2.35 7.51 15.08
N ALA A 43 1.68 7.59 13.92
CA ALA A 43 0.30 8.05 13.82
C ALA A 43 -0.72 6.91 13.92
N LEU A 44 -0.40 5.69 13.51
CA LEU A 44 -1.34 4.58 13.38
C LEU A 44 -2.22 4.38 14.63
N ARG A 45 -1.62 4.17 15.80
CA ARG A 45 -2.37 3.93 17.05
C ARG A 45 -3.16 5.15 17.49
N HIS A 46 -2.56 6.35 17.39
CA HIS A 46 -3.23 7.58 17.75
C HIS A 46 -4.48 7.80 16.90
N ASN A 47 -4.32 7.72 15.59
CA ASN A 47 -5.43 7.95 14.64
C ASN A 47 -6.52 6.89 14.77
N ALA A 48 -6.16 5.61 14.97
CA ALA A 48 -7.12 4.56 15.27
C ALA A 48 -7.95 4.91 16.53
N THR A 49 -7.29 5.39 17.60
CA THR A 49 -7.98 5.84 18.84
C THR A 49 -8.93 6.99 18.56
N VAL A 50 -8.47 8.04 17.84
CA VAL A 50 -9.31 9.21 17.48
C VAL A 50 -10.53 8.80 16.64
N MET A 51 -10.38 7.78 15.80
CA MET A 51 -11.46 7.27 14.95
C MET A 51 -12.33 6.22 15.64
N GLY A 52 -12.01 5.81 16.88
CA GLY A 52 -12.75 4.76 17.60
C GLY A 52 -12.53 3.36 17.01
N ILE A 53 -11.40 3.15 16.31
CA ILE A 53 -11.06 1.89 15.66
C ILE A 53 -10.20 1.04 16.60
N ASP A 54 -10.69 -0.16 16.92
CA ASP A 54 -9.94 -1.15 17.69
C ASP A 54 -9.03 -1.97 16.78
N LEU A 55 -7.71 -1.76 16.91
CA LEU A 55 -6.70 -2.53 16.18
C LEU A 55 -6.56 -3.99 16.67
N ALA A 56 -7.09 -4.33 17.84
CA ALA A 56 -7.07 -5.72 18.32
C ALA A 56 -8.11 -6.61 17.61
N SER A 57 -9.08 -6.00 16.94
CA SER A 57 -10.12 -6.70 16.18
C SER A 57 -9.74 -6.96 14.71
N LEU A 58 -8.49 -6.68 14.30
CA LEU A 58 -8.03 -7.03 12.96
C LEU A 58 -8.05 -8.53 12.73
N THR A 59 -8.44 -8.94 11.53
CA THR A 59 -8.43 -10.33 11.07
C THR A 59 -7.21 -10.64 10.20
N HIS A 60 -6.68 -9.62 9.51
CA HIS A 60 -5.54 -9.74 8.61
C HIS A 60 -4.71 -8.46 8.63
N VAL A 61 -3.41 -8.61 8.38
CA VAL A 61 -2.51 -7.53 7.99
C VAL A 61 -1.99 -7.84 6.60
N VAL A 62 -1.99 -6.86 5.70
CA VAL A 62 -1.46 -7.01 4.34
C VAL A 62 -0.46 -5.87 4.10
N LEU A 63 0.72 -6.21 3.59
CA LEU A 63 1.77 -5.24 3.28
C LEU A 63 1.95 -5.14 1.77
N SER A 64 1.88 -3.93 1.24
CA SER A 64 2.03 -3.68 -0.19
C SER A 64 3.46 -3.88 -0.65
N HIS A 65 4.44 -3.39 0.10
CA HIS A 65 5.88 -3.50 -0.16
C HIS A 65 6.70 -3.16 1.10
N GLY A 66 8.00 -3.43 1.09
CA GLY A 66 8.85 -3.36 2.29
C GLY A 66 9.42 -1.99 2.65
N HIS A 67 8.93 -0.87 2.13
CA HIS A 67 9.38 0.45 2.58
C HIS A 67 8.89 0.77 4.00
N TYR A 68 9.76 1.43 4.78
CA TYR A 68 9.53 1.71 6.20
C TYR A 68 8.25 2.52 6.48
N ASP A 69 7.81 3.34 5.53
CA ASP A 69 6.60 4.16 5.62
C ASP A 69 5.31 3.39 5.28
N HIS A 70 5.43 2.08 5.01
CA HIS A 70 4.34 1.12 4.85
C HIS A 70 4.36 0.01 5.90
N VAL A 71 5.57 -0.40 6.34
CA VAL A 71 5.71 -1.54 7.26
C VAL A 71 6.12 -1.14 8.68
N GLY A 72 6.59 0.09 8.90
CA GLY A 72 7.15 0.54 10.18
C GLY A 72 6.17 0.49 11.34
N GLY A 73 4.89 0.64 11.07
CA GLY A 73 3.83 0.59 12.07
C GLY A 73 3.46 -0.80 12.55
N VAL A 74 3.91 -1.88 11.91
CA VAL A 74 3.65 -3.26 12.37
C VAL A 74 4.14 -3.47 13.80
N GLY A 75 5.27 -2.87 14.16
CA GLY A 75 5.79 -2.87 15.53
C GLY A 75 4.84 -2.24 16.57
N SER A 76 3.96 -1.33 16.17
CA SER A 76 3.00 -0.65 17.03
C SER A 76 1.67 -1.39 17.19
N LEU A 77 1.41 -2.46 16.41
CA LEU A 77 0.20 -3.26 16.52
C LEU A 77 0.11 -3.96 17.89
N PRO A 78 -1.10 -4.22 18.39
CA PRO A 78 -1.30 -4.98 19.62
C PRO A 78 -0.82 -6.41 19.45
N ARG A 79 -0.76 -7.14 20.56
CA ARG A 79 -0.58 -8.60 20.54
C ARG A 79 -1.93 -9.27 20.28
N TYR A 80 -1.98 -10.18 19.31
CA TYR A 80 -3.14 -10.97 18.98
C TYR A 80 -3.09 -12.29 19.76
N THR A 81 -4.11 -12.58 20.56
CA THR A 81 -4.25 -13.84 21.30
C THR A 81 -4.59 -14.99 20.37
N THR A 82 -5.45 -14.75 19.39
CA THR A 82 -5.65 -15.63 18.24
C THR A 82 -4.77 -15.11 17.11
N PRO A 83 -3.77 -15.89 16.66
CA PRO A 83 -2.87 -15.44 15.61
C PRO A 83 -3.61 -15.10 14.31
N ILE A 84 -3.19 -14.02 13.66
CA ILE A 84 -3.76 -13.54 12.39
C ILE A 84 -2.69 -13.56 11.29
N PRO A 85 -3.07 -13.81 10.00
CA PRO A 85 -2.13 -13.79 8.90
C PRO A 85 -1.61 -12.36 8.61
N LEU A 86 -0.31 -12.29 8.29
CA LEU A 86 0.36 -11.14 7.70
C LEU A 86 0.76 -11.53 6.28
N ILE A 87 0.04 -11.02 5.28
CA ILE A 87 0.22 -11.35 3.87
C ILE A 87 1.12 -10.32 3.20
N ALA A 88 2.15 -10.77 2.48
CA ALA A 88 3.08 -9.91 1.76
C ALA A 88 3.80 -10.67 0.65
N CYS A 89 4.46 -9.96 -0.28
CA CYS A 89 5.46 -10.56 -1.14
C CYS A 89 6.72 -10.92 -0.34
N PRO A 90 7.49 -11.95 -0.75
CA PRO A 90 8.67 -12.43 0.00
C PRO A 90 9.72 -11.35 0.29
N ASP A 91 9.98 -10.45 -0.68
CA ASP A 91 11.01 -9.43 -0.57
C ASP A 91 10.69 -8.29 0.43
N VAL A 92 9.46 -8.22 0.96
CA VAL A 92 9.05 -7.23 1.97
C VAL A 92 9.94 -7.25 3.21
N PHE A 93 10.48 -8.43 3.57
CA PHE A 93 11.29 -8.63 4.76
C PHE A 93 12.78 -8.35 4.55
N ASN A 94 13.22 -8.11 3.31
CA ASN A 94 14.61 -7.89 3.00
C ASN A 94 15.08 -6.47 3.40
N GLU A 95 16.34 -6.38 3.83
CA GLU A 95 16.96 -5.07 4.06
C GLU A 95 17.06 -4.31 2.74
N ARG A 96 16.73 -3.02 2.77
CA ARG A 96 16.86 -2.12 1.62
C ARG A 96 17.20 -0.69 2.05
N GLY A 97 17.79 0.06 1.13
CA GLY A 97 18.19 1.43 1.41
C GLY A 97 18.66 2.18 0.16
N TYR A 98 19.17 3.39 0.37
CA TYR A 98 19.81 4.19 -0.68
C TYR A 98 21.30 4.25 -0.48
N PHE A 99 22.07 4.17 -1.57
CA PHE A 99 23.47 4.59 -1.58
C PHE A 99 23.55 6.08 -1.93
N LEU A 100 24.28 6.85 -1.12
CA LEU A 100 24.78 8.12 -1.62
C LEU A 100 25.91 7.87 -2.64
N PRO A 101 25.88 8.54 -3.79
CA PRO A 101 26.98 8.51 -4.75
C PRO A 101 28.13 9.40 -4.24
N ILE A 102 28.74 9.05 -3.10
CA ILE A 102 29.97 9.68 -2.64
C ILE A 102 31.10 8.81 -3.17
N PRO A 103 32.04 9.36 -4.01
CA PRO A 103 33.22 8.63 -4.45
C PRO A 103 33.96 8.08 -3.22
N PHE A 104 34.25 6.77 -3.22
CA PHE A 104 34.97 6.03 -2.17
C PHE A 104 34.27 5.64 -0.87
N TRP A 105 33.03 6.10 -0.58
CA TRP A 105 32.30 5.70 0.61
C TRP A 105 30.88 5.28 0.24
N ARG A 106 30.56 3.98 0.39
CA ARG A 106 29.17 3.52 0.38
C ARG A 106 28.59 3.78 1.78
N CYS A 107 28.05 4.98 1.99
CA CYS A 107 27.31 5.27 3.21
C CYS A 107 25.86 4.82 3.02
N ASN A 108 25.44 3.89 3.86
CA ASN A 108 24.03 3.52 3.99
C ASN A 108 23.30 4.66 4.74
N LEU A 109 22.88 5.70 4.02
CA LEU A 109 22.34 6.93 4.62
C LEU A 109 20.88 6.85 4.99
N TYR A 110 20.14 5.91 4.41
CA TYR A 110 18.74 5.77 4.67
C TYR A 110 18.33 4.30 4.55
N ARG A 111 18.06 3.67 5.69
CA ARG A 111 17.39 2.37 5.71
C ARG A 111 15.95 2.58 5.26
N LEU A 112 15.55 1.93 4.17
CA LEU A 112 14.19 1.96 3.64
C LEU A 112 13.35 0.77 4.11
N SER A 113 13.99 -0.29 4.63
CA SER A 113 13.30 -1.44 5.21
C SER A 113 12.77 -1.10 6.60
N GLY A 114 11.56 -1.56 6.90
CA GLY A 114 11.08 -1.63 8.28
C GLY A 114 11.77 -2.77 9.06
N GLU A 115 11.69 -2.70 10.39
CA GLU A 115 12.15 -3.80 11.24
C GLU A 115 11.04 -4.84 11.39
N LEU A 116 11.04 -5.85 10.52
CA LEU A 116 10.09 -6.96 10.50
C LEU A 116 10.80 -8.27 10.87
N ALA A 117 11.46 -8.31 12.03
CA ALA A 117 12.05 -9.54 12.50
C ALA A 117 10.97 -10.61 12.76
N GLN A 118 11.13 -11.81 12.23
CA GLN A 118 10.15 -12.90 12.34
C GLN A 118 9.79 -13.22 13.80
N GLU A 119 10.76 -13.16 14.70
CA GLU A 119 10.56 -13.34 16.13
C GLU A 119 9.62 -12.27 16.71
N SER A 120 9.78 -11.02 16.29
CA SER A 120 8.92 -9.91 16.72
C SER A 120 7.48 -10.06 16.20
N LEU A 121 7.30 -10.61 14.98
CA LEU A 121 5.99 -10.89 14.40
C LEU A 121 5.31 -12.03 15.16
N ALA A 122 6.02 -13.12 15.39
CA ALA A 122 5.51 -14.28 16.15
C ALA A 122 5.10 -13.87 17.57
N ALA A 123 5.91 -13.04 18.26
CA ALA A 123 5.60 -12.53 19.59
C ALA A 123 4.31 -11.68 19.62
N LYS A 124 3.92 -11.11 18.49
CA LYS A 124 2.66 -10.36 18.33
C LYS A 124 1.48 -11.21 17.88
N GLY A 125 1.70 -12.50 17.56
CA GLY A 125 0.68 -13.36 16.97
C GLY A 125 0.40 -13.01 15.50
N LEU A 126 1.38 -12.45 14.78
CA LEU A 126 1.32 -12.22 13.34
C LEU A 126 2.01 -13.41 12.63
N LEU A 127 1.28 -14.07 11.74
CA LEU A 127 1.77 -15.22 10.98
C LEU A 127 2.13 -14.80 9.55
N PRO A 128 3.41 -14.68 9.20
CA PRO A 128 3.81 -14.33 7.84
C PRO A 128 3.31 -15.36 6.81
N HIS A 129 2.61 -14.88 5.80
CA HIS A 129 2.19 -15.62 4.61
C HIS A 129 2.78 -14.90 3.38
N CYS A 130 3.97 -15.34 2.97
CA CYS A 130 4.67 -14.74 1.84
C CYS A 130 4.26 -15.43 0.55
N SER A 131 3.75 -14.66 -0.41
CA SER A 131 3.38 -15.16 -1.74
C SER A 131 3.70 -14.16 -2.85
N ALA A 132 4.31 -14.66 -3.92
CA ALA A 132 4.41 -13.94 -5.18
C ALA A 132 3.15 -14.13 -6.06
N ASP A 133 2.37 -15.15 -5.76
CA ASP A 133 1.10 -15.45 -6.42
C ASP A 133 -0.08 -14.78 -5.72
N PRO A 134 -1.23 -14.61 -6.38
CA PRO A 134 -2.43 -14.06 -5.77
C PRO A 134 -2.91 -14.88 -4.58
N VAL A 135 -3.33 -14.19 -3.51
CA VAL A 135 -3.91 -14.81 -2.31
C VAL A 135 -5.32 -14.26 -2.09
N TRP A 136 -6.33 -15.09 -2.27
CA TRP A 136 -7.71 -14.73 -1.98
C TRP A 136 -7.95 -14.73 -0.46
N ILE A 137 -8.33 -13.57 0.06
CA ILE A 137 -8.61 -13.34 1.49
C ILE A 137 -10.10 -13.62 1.77
N SER A 138 -10.97 -13.32 0.80
CA SER A 138 -12.37 -13.72 0.75
C SER A 138 -12.75 -14.04 -0.70
N ASP A 139 -14.01 -14.39 -0.96
CA ASP A 139 -14.52 -14.61 -2.33
C ASP A 139 -14.42 -13.35 -3.20
N ARG A 140 -14.23 -12.17 -2.59
CA ARG A 140 -14.20 -10.87 -3.26
C ARG A 140 -12.93 -10.06 -3.06
N LEU A 141 -12.15 -10.32 -2.01
CA LEU A 141 -10.92 -9.59 -1.71
C LEU A 141 -9.70 -10.45 -1.99
N VAL A 142 -8.78 -9.94 -2.81
CA VAL A 142 -7.55 -10.64 -3.19
C VAL A 142 -6.32 -9.74 -3.05
N PHE A 143 -5.24 -10.30 -2.48
CA PHE A 143 -3.89 -9.78 -2.60
C PHE A 143 -3.32 -10.22 -3.96
N LEU A 144 -2.82 -9.28 -4.77
CA LEU A 144 -2.49 -9.55 -6.18
C LEU A 144 -1.17 -10.30 -6.40
N GLY A 145 -0.36 -10.47 -5.34
CA GLY A 145 0.99 -11.00 -5.48
C GLY A 145 1.91 -10.03 -6.20
N SER A 146 3.00 -10.52 -6.75
CA SER A 146 3.98 -9.71 -7.50
C SER A 146 3.37 -9.15 -8.78
N ILE A 147 3.64 -7.87 -9.06
CA ILE A 147 3.15 -7.17 -10.24
C ILE A 147 4.21 -7.17 -11.33
N VAL A 148 3.91 -7.79 -12.48
CA VAL A 148 4.79 -7.77 -13.64
C VAL A 148 4.76 -6.39 -14.29
N ARG A 149 5.92 -5.75 -14.40
CA ARG A 149 6.09 -4.47 -15.11
C ARG A 149 6.16 -4.74 -16.62
N ARG A 150 5.15 -4.34 -17.36
CA ARG A 150 5.06 -4.51 -18.82
C ARG A 150 5.60 -3.31 -19.59
N ASP A 151 5.67 -2.14 -18.95
CA ASP A 151 6.18 -0.92 -19.53
C ASP A 151 7.30 -0.30 -18.69
N ARG A 152 8.01 0.67 -19.30
CA ARG A 152 9.19 1.32 -18.74
C ARG A 152 8.86 2.51 -17.82
N ALA A 153 7.59 2.76 -17.55
CA ALA A 153 7.12 3.93 -16.80
C ALA A 153 7.32 3.82 -15.28
N ALA A 154 7.86 2.72 -14.80
CA ALA A 154 8.16 2.54 -13.38
C ALA A 154 9.30 3.46 -12.94
N PRO A 155 9.18 4.14 -11.80
CA PRO A 155 10.19 5.04 -11.30
C PRO A 155 11.52 4.32 -11.09
N SER A 156 12.62 4.89 -11.63
CA SER A 156 13.96 4.43 -11.35
C SER A 156 14.39 4.92 -9.96
N LEU A 157 14.25 4.09 -8.95
CA LEU A 157 14.81 4.37 -7.64
C LEU A 157 16.30 3.97 -7.62
N LEU A 158 17.14 4.81 -7.02
CA LEU A 158 18.56 4.54 -6.80
C LEU A 158 18.75 3.71 -5.50
N GLY A 159 17.89 2.71 -5.29
CA GLY A 159 17.88 1.88 -4.10
C GLY A 159 18.67 0.58 -4.26
N TYR A 160 19.00 -0.03 -3.12
CA TYR A 160 19.51 -1.39 -3.04
C TYR A 160 18.62 -2.26 -2.17
N ILE A 161 18.66 -3.55 -2.42
CA ILE A 161 18.05 -4.61 -1.59
C ILE A 161 19.11 -5.66 -1.29
N VAL A 162 19.03 -6.28 -0.11
CA VAL A 162 19.93 -7.37 0.28
C VAL A 162 19.15 -8.69 0.18
N ARG A 163 19.58 -9.58 -0.71
CA ARG A 163 19.02 -10.93 -0.86
C ARG A 163 20.11 -11.96 -0.64
N GLY A 164 19.91 -12.88 0.30
CA GLY A 164 20.89 -13.91 0.61
C GLY A 164 22.29 -13.37 0.97
N GLY A 165 22.37 -12.18 1.56
CA GLY A 165 23.63 -11.49 1.88
C GLY A 165 24.27 -10.74 0.72
N GLN A 166 23.68 -10.77 -0.48
CA GLN A 166 24.15 -10.02 -1.65
C GLN A 166 23.38 -8.71 -1.81
N VAL A 167 24.11 -7.65 -2.16
CA VAL A 167 23.56 -6.32 -2.40
C VAL A 167 23.24 -6.17 -3.88
N GLU A 168 21.98 -5.96 -4.20
CA GLU A 168 21.48 -5.80 -5.56
C GLU A 168 20.76 -4.46 -5.74
N LYS A 169 20.55 -4.04 -7.00
CA LYS A 169 19.68 -2.89 -7.29
C LYS A 169 18.25 -3.22 -6.87
N ASP A 170 17.65 -2.36 -6.05
CA ASP A 170 16.25 -2.51 -5.68
C ASP A 170 15.33 -2.08 -6.83
N LEU A 171 14.59 -3.03 -7.37
CA LEU A 171 13.56 -2.81 -8.37
C LEU A 171 12.16 -2.75 -7.75
N ILE A 172 12.06 -2.89 -6.43
CA ILE A 172 10.79 -2.95 -5.66
C ILE A 172 9.85 -4.00 -6.27
N SER A 173 10.40 -5.22 -6.46
CA SER A 173 9.70 -6.35 -7.06
C SER A 173 8.60 -6.92 -6.15
N ASP A 174 8.57 -6.50 -4.91
CA ASP A 174 7.56 -6.81 -3.90
C ASP A 174 6.36 -5.87 -3.93
N ASP A 175 6.35 -4.82 -4.80
CA ASP A 175 5.18 -3.94 -4.90
C ASP A 175 3.95 -4.70 -5.34
N SER A 176 2.91 -4.61 -4.52
CA SER A 176 1.64 -5.30 -4.68
C SER A 176 0.47 -4.42 -4.29
N ALA A 177 -0.74 -4.94 -4.46
CA ALA A 177 -1.97 -4.23 -4.19
C ALA A 177 -3.07 -5.19 -3.74
N LEU A 178 -4.19 -4.65 -3.26
CA LEU A 178 -5.42 -5.39 -3.04
C LEU A 178 -6.45 -5.05 -4.13
N ALA A 179 -7.23 -6.03 -4.55
CA ALA A 179 -8.40 -5.81 -5.39
C ALA A 179 -9.64 -6.41 -4.75
N TYR A 180 -10.75 -5.65 -4.77
CA TYR A 180 -12.05 -6.10 -4.29
C TYR A 180 -13.06 -6.12 -5.43
N LYS A 181 -13.76 -7.23 -5.60
CA LYS A 181 -14.83 -7.41 -6.61
C LYS A 181 -16.13 -6.83 -6.10
N SER A 182 -16.56 -5.70 -6.64
CA SER A 182 -17.87 -5.12 -6.37
C SER A 182 -18.85 -5.36 -7.52
N SER A 183 -20.13 -5.10 -7.32
CA SER A 183 -21.16 -5.17 -8.38
C SER A 183 -20.93 -4.17 -9.52
N LYS A 184 -20.14 -3.11 -9.28
CA LYS A 184 -19.83 -2.06 -10.25
C LYS A 184 -18.47 -2.22 -10.94
N GLY A 185 -17.67 -3.21 -10.56
CA GLY A 185 -16.32 -3.44 -11.04
C GLY A 185 -15.30 -3.51 -9.91
N LEU A 186 -14.02 -3.52 -10.24
CA LEU A 186 -12.95 -3.64 -9.27
C LEU A 186 -12.73 -2.35 -8.47
N ILE A 187 -12.46 -2.50 -7.20
CA ILE A 187 -11.95 -1.46 -6.30
C ILE A 187 -10.52 -1.86 -5.96
N VAL A 188 -9.54 -1.05 -6.39
CA VAL A 188 -8.12 -1.37 -6.28
C VAL A 188 -7.47 -0.48 -5.22
N PHE A 189 -6.82 -1.11 -4.22
CA PHE A 189 -6.07 -0.44 -3.15
C PHE A 189 -4.59 -0.57 -3.41
N ILE A 190 -3.89 0.55 -3.53
CA ILE A 190 -2.49 0.66 -3.92
C ILE A 190 -1.68 1.28 -2.77
N GLY A 191 -0.54 0.68 -2.42
CA GLY A 191 0.38 1.26 -1.44
C GLY A 191 1.07 2.50 -1.98
N CYS A 192 2.10 2.31 -2.79
CA CYS A 192 2.80 3.37 -3.52
C CYS A 192 2.67 3.31 -5.05
N GLY A 193 2.39 2.14 -5.60
CA GLY A 193 2.31 1.94 -7.04
C GLY A 193 3.67 2.01 -7.75
N HIS A 194 4.71 1.49 -7.12
CA HIS A 194 6.05 1.42 -7.71
C HIS A 194 6.12 0.55 -8.97
N ALA A 195 5.24 -0.44 -9.08
CA ALA A 195 5.12 -1.25 -10.28
C ALA A 195 4.47 -0.50 -11.45
N GLY A 196 3.86 0.65 -11.19
CA GLY A 196 3.03 1.40 -12.13
C GLY A 196 1.54 1.09 -11.96
N VAL A 197 0.72 2.14 -11.86
CA VAL A 197 -0.74 2.01 -11.65
C VAL A 197 -1.38 1.21 -12.78
N GLU A 198 -0.94 1.41 -14.00
CA GLU A 198 -1.39 0.72 -15.21
C GLU A 198 -1.14 -0.80 -15.11
N ASN A 199 0.04 -1.20 -14.64
CA ASN A 199 0.39 -2.61 -14.45
C ASN A 199 -0.40 -3.24 -13.30
N ILE A 200 -0.66 -2.48 -12.23
CA ILE A 200 -1.48 -2.94 -11.09
C ILE A 200 -2.92 -3.17 -11.54
N ILE A 201 -3.51 -2.25 -12.31
CA ILE A 201 -4.87 -2.39 -12.86
C ILE A 201 -4.94 -3.59 -13.80
N ALA A 202 -3.97 -3.76 -14.70
CA ALA A 202 -3.91 -4.91 -15.59
C ALA A 202 -3.83 -6.23 -14.81
N ARG A 203 -3.03 -6.28 -13.74
CA ARG A 203 -2.93 -7.46 -12.87
C ARG A 203 -4.24 -7.73 -12.12
N ALA A 204 -4.90 -6.70 -11.62
CA ALA A 204 -6.19 -6.85 -10.95
C ALA A 204 -7.25 -7.44 -11.88
N ARG A 205 -7.32 -7.00 -13.13
CA ARG A 205 -8.21 -7.56 -14.16
C ARG A 205 -7.91 -9.02 -14.43
N GLU A 206 -6.63 -9.35 -14.67
CA GLU A 206 -6.18 -10.72 -14.93
C GLU A 206 -6.59 -11.67 -13.79
N VAL A 207 -6.32 -11.29 -12.54
CA VAL A 207 -6.58 -12.14 -11.38
C VAL A 207 -8.08 -12.26 -11.07
N CYS A 208 -8.82 -11.16 -11.24
CA CYS A 208 -10.23 -11.12 -10.86
C CYS A 208 -11.18 -11.52 -11.99
N GLY A 209 -10.74 -11.54 -13.26
CA GLY A 209 -11.60 -11.78 -14.42
C GLY A 209 -12.70 -10.70 -14.57
N GLU A 210 -12.39 -9.45 -14.23
CA GLU A 210 -13.31 -8.30 -14.31
C GLU A 210 -12.59 -7.12 -14.96
N GLU A 211 -13.15 -6.56 -16.01
CA GLU A 211 -12.53 -5.49 -16.80
C GLU A 211 -12.81 -4.08 -16.25
N ARG A 212 -13.97 -3.90 -15.61
CA ARG A 212 -14.40 -2.58 -15.13
C ARG A 212 -13.65 -2.19 -13.86
N ILE A 213 -13.22 -0.93 -13.79
CA ILE A 213 -12.58 -0.35 -12.61
C ILE A 213 -13.53 0.69 -12.00
N HIS A 214 -14.14 0.34 -10.85
CA HIS A 214 -15.01 1.27 -10.14
C HIS A 214 -14.23 2.33 -9.36
N ALA A 215 -13.15 1.93 -8.67
CA ALA A 215 -12.36 2.88 -7.87
C ALA A 215 -10.88 2.51 -7.79
N VAL A 216 -10.03 3.52 -7.64
CA VAL A 216 -8.61 3.39 -7.29
C VAL A 216 -8.33 4.22 -6.04
N ILE A 217 -7.73 3.60 -5.02
CA ILE A 217 -7.46 4.19 -3.71
C ILE A 217 -5.98 4.01 -3.37
N GLY A 218 -5.30 5.07 -2.89
CA GLY A 218 -3.95 4.98 -2.35
C GLY A 218 -2.91 5.84 -3.06
N GLY A 219 -1.64 5.45 -2.94
CA GLY A 219 -0.50 6.16 -3.50
C GLY A 219 -0.24 5.83 -4.98
N LEU A 220 -0.02 6.86 -5.81
CA LEU A 220 0.21 6.71 -7.25
C LEU A 220 1.63 7.14 -7.68
N HIS A 221 2.52 7.29 -6.72
CA HIS A 221 3.95 7.62 -6.89
C HIS A 221 4.25 8.82 -7.81
N LEU A 222 3.43 9.87 -7.75
CA LEU A 222 3.58 11.05 -8.60
C LEU A 222 4.39 12.20 -7.98
N LYS A 223 4.65 12.17 -6.66
CA LYS A 223 5.31 13.25 -5.90
C LYS A 223 6.67 13.65 -6.51
N PHE A 224 7.43 12.67 -6.98
CA PHE A 224 8.75 12.86 -7.56
C PHE A 224 8.78 12.69 -9.09
N SER A 225 7.62 12.52 -9.72
CA SER A 225 7.48 12.39 -11.17
C SER A 225 7.36 13.75 -11.84
N GLY A 226 7.68 13.84 -13.13
CA GLY A 226 7.41 15.02 -13.95
C GLY A 226 5.90 15.27 -14.16
N PRO A 227 5.50 16.50 -14.56
CA PRO A 227 4.10 16.80 -14.84
C PRO A 227 3.51 15.97 -15.99
N GLN A 228 4.36 15.54 -16.94
CA GLN A 228 3.97 14.67 -18.05
C GLN A 228 3.47 13.30 -17.57
N ARG A 229 4.11 12.72 -16.55
CA ARG A 229 3.68 11.44 -15.96
C ARG A 229 2.30 11.56 -15.31
N ALA A 230 2.07 12.66 -14.57
CA ALA A 230 0.75 12.91 -13.97
C ALA A 230 -0.34 13.08 -15.03
N ALA A 231 -0.04 13.79 -16.13
CA ALA A 231 -0.98 13.96 -17.25
C ALA A 231 -1.26 12.63 -17.96
N ALA A 232 -0.23 11.83 -18.23
CA ALA A 232 -0.37 10.51 -18.85
C ALA A 232 -1.22 9.56 -18.00
N LEU A 233 -0.97 9.51 -16.68
CA LEU A 233 -1.78 8.71 -15.77
C LEU A 233 -3.23 9.22 -15.71
N GLY A 234 -3.44 10.55 -15.71
CA GLY A 234 -4.78 11.13 -15.75
C GLY A 234 -5.56 10.69 -16.99
N ALA A 235 -4.93 10.77 -18.17
CA ALA A 235 -5.53 10.33 -19.43
C ALA A 235 -5.85 8.83 -19.41
N TYR A 236 -4.93 7.99 -18.90
CA TYR A 236 -5.16 6.56 -18.74
C TYR A 236 -6.37 6.27 -17.83
N LEU A 237 -6.47 6.94 -16.67
CA LEU A 237 -7.61 6.73 -15.76
C LEU A 237 -8.95 7.17 -16.36
N GLU A 238 -8.95 8.17 -17.26
CA GLU A 238 -10.13 8.58 -18.02
C GLU A 238 -10.50 7.56 -19.10
N GLU A 239 -9.52 7.06 -19.85
CA GLU A 239 -9.70 6.02 -20.86
C GLU A 239 -10.27 4.72 -20.25
N GLU A 240 -9.75 4.36 -19.08
CA GLU A 240 -10.22 3.20 -18.29
C GLU A 240 -11.56 3.44 -17.58
N ALA A 241 -12.17 4.59 -17.77
CA ALA A 241 -13.44 4.99 -17.18
C ALA A 241 -13.51 4.80 -15.65
N VAL A 242 -12.39 5.01 -14.94
CA VAL A 242 -12.34 4.91 -13.48
C VAL A 242 -13.33 5.90 -12.88
N GLU A 243 -14.34 5.40 -12.16
CA GLU A 243 -15.44 6.25 -11.67
C GLU A 243 -15.04 7.10 -10.47
N LYS A 244 -14.18 6.57 -9.58
CA LYS A 244 -13.74 7.24 -8.35
C LYS A 244 -12.24 7.10 -8.14
N LEU A 245 -11.61 8.21 -7.80
CA LEU A 245 -10.20 8.24 -7.45
C LEU A 245 -10.02 8.84 -6.05
N PHE A 246 -9.30 8.12 -5.19
CA PHE A 246 -8.94 8.53 -3.83
C PHE A 246 -7.42 8.51 -3.69
N ALA A 247 -6.73 9.35 -4.47
CA ALA A 247 -5.27 9.40 -4.48
C ALA A 247 -4.73 10.16 -3.26
N CYS A 248 -3.71 9.60 -2.60
CA CYS A 248 -3.12 10.13 -1.37
C CYS A 248 -1.61 9.85 -1.29
N HIS A 249 -1.00 10.08 -0.15
CA HIS A 249 0.37 9.74 0.21
C HIS A 249 1.39 10.20 -0.85
N CYS A 250 2.12 9.25 -1.47
CA CYS A 250 3.18 9.53 -2.44
C CYS A 250 2.69 10.12 -3.77
N THR A 251 1.39 10.31 -3.97
CA THR A 251 0.84 11.10 -5.06
C THR A 251 1.16 12.60 -4.88
N GLY A 252 1.19 13.07 -3.63
CA GLY A 252 1.51 14.45 -3.29
C GLY A 252 0.56 15.46 -3.91
N SER A 253 1.00 16.71 -4.10
CA SER A 253 0.19 17.80 -4.68
C SER A 253 -0.29 17.55 -6.12
N ARG A 254 0.28 16.58 -6.82
CA ARG A 254 -0.13 16.23 -8.19
C ARG A 254 -1.50 15.58 -8.26
N LYS A 255 -2.02 15.06 -7.14
CA LYS A 255 -3.39 14.53 -7.05
C LYS A 255 -4.46 15.55 -7.51
N ALA A 256 -4.24 16.83 -7.26
CA ALA A 256 -5.17 17.91 -7.70
C ALA A 256 -5.31 18.02 -9.23
N ARG A 257 -4.45 17.39 -10.02
CA ARG A 257 -4.47 17.38 -11.48
C ARG A 257 -5.07 16.10 -12.07
N LEU A 258 -5.45 15.16 -11.21
CA LEU A 258 -6.04 13.88 -11.63
C LEU A 258 -7.56 14.01 -11.76
N PRO A 259 -8.17 13.31 -12.73
CA PRO A 259 -9.62 13.33 -12.90
C PRO A 259 -10.34 12.67 -11.73
N ARG A 260 -11.55 13.15 -11.42
CA ARG A 260 -12.45 12.52 -10.43
C ARG A 260 -11.83 12.28 -9.05
N GLN A 261 -10.83 13.10 -8.68
CA GLN A 261 -10.13 13.02 -7.39
C GLN A 261 -11.05 13.46 -6.25
N HIS A 262 -11.24 12.57 -5.28
CA HIS A 262 -11.87 12.87 -4.00
C HIS A 262 -10.81 13.26 -2.96
N PRO A 263 -11.00 14.35 -2.19
CA PRO A 263 -10.07 14.70 -1.11
C PRO A 263 -10.13 13.66 0.00
N ILE A 264 -8.97 13.12 0.36
CA ILE A 264 -8.82 12.19 1.48
C ILE A 264 -7.55 12.49 2.28
N GLY A 265 -7.44 11.91 3.46
CA GLY A 265 -6.31 12.03 4.39
C GLY A 265 -6.60 11.25 5.66
N ALA A 266 -5.71 11.29 6.64
CA ALA A 266 -5.88 10.60 7.90
C ALA A 266 -7.21 11.00 8.58
N GLY A 267 -8.03 10.03 8.93
CA GLY A 267 -9.36 10.20 9.48
C GLY A 267 -10.50 10.22 8.46
N PHE A 268 -10.21 10.03 7.16
CA PHE A 268 -11.25 9.85 6.13
C PHE A 268 -11.83 8.44 6.16
N GLU A 269 -13.14 8.34 5.89
CA GLU A 269 -13.86 7.08 5.79
C GLU A 269 -14.84 7.14 4.62
N TYR A 270 -14.95 6.04 3.88
CA TYR A 270 -15.88 5.92 2.77
C TYR A 270 -16.43 4.50 2.64
N SER A 271 -17.75 4.39 2.44
CA SER A 271 -18.45 3.12 2.21
C SER A 271 -18.92 3.02 0.76
N PHE A 272 -18.54 1.95 0.10
CA PHE A 272 -19.09 1.60 -1.21
C PHE A 272 -20.42 0.88 -1.01
N PRO A 273 -21.50 1.38 -1.61
CA PRO A 273 -22.78 0.66 -1.57
C PRO A 273 -22.63 -0.70 -2.29
N THR A 274 -23.33 -1.70 -1.76
CA THR A 274 -23.42 -3.05 -2.36
C THR A 274 -24.28 -3.06 -3.59
#